data_0a58fe04b4b0ec1998271b78c4a7d80b
#
_entry.id   0a58fe04b4b0ec1998271b78c4a7d80b
#
_cell.length_a   1.000
_cell.length_b   1.000
_cell.length_c   1.000
_cell.angle_alpha   90.00
_cell.angle_beta   90.00
_cell.angle_gamma   90.00
#
_symmetry.space_group_name_H-M   'P 1'
#
loop_
_entity.id
_entity.type
_entity.pdbx_description
1 polymer ?
#
loop_
_entity_poly.entity_id
_entity_poly.type
_entity_poly.pdbx_seq_one_letter_code
_entity_poly.pdbx_strand_id
1 'polypeptide(L)'
;MILTRIFLTLILLLQLSTGLSSVMPVVKEPKGENPKSLLMIGNSFMYYNNGVHNPLVRLIRANEELGKGHKIRSVTINGSSLSWHDVNSYINNPNIGSFSISSKNVLNNYDFTGFDLAIMQDCSQCPIHPERKNLFHDYVEKHSNLLKKNGIEPTLMMTWAYKDKPEMTSLLAREYTVAGNKNNVLVMPVGLAYANSTKVHPEIDLYISDKRHPSKAGTYLSACVMYASVFQTSPVGNSYTFDLDTNIALNLQKIAWSTHQEYYEN
;
A
#
# COMPACT_ATOMS: atom_id res chain seq x y z
N MET A 1 -74.22 -17.06 -6.42
CA MET A 1 -72.85 -17.15 -7.04
C MET A 1 -72.14 -15.83 -6.79
N ILE A 2 -71.30 -15.79 -5.78
CA ILE A 2 -70.56 -14.60 -5.39
C ILE A 2 -69.13 -14.80 -5.84
N LEU A 3 -68.67 -14.03 -6.84
CA LEU A 3 -67.26 -14.05 -7.30
C LEU A 3 -66.42 -13.17 -6.36
N THR A 4 -65.57 -13.79 -5.58
CA THR A 4 -64.57 -13.10 -4.74
C THR A 4 -63.39 -12.74 -5.63
N ARG A 5 -63.15 -11.46 -5.89
CA ARG A 5 -61.93 -10.95 -6.55
C ARG A 5 -60.82 -10.83 -5.51
N ILE A 6 -59.79 -11.65 -5.63
CA ILE A 6 -58.53 -11.54 -4.84
C ILE A 6 -57.69 -10.47 -5.55
N PHE A 7 -57.47 -9.31 -4.90
CA PHE A 7 -56.47 -8.33 -5.30
C PHE A 7 -55.12 -8.75 -4.76
N LEU A 8 -54.25 -9.18 -5.64
CA LEU A 8 -52.85 -9.47 -5.31
C LEU A 8 -52.09 -8.15 -5.38
N THR A 9 -51.79 -7.55 -4.22
CA THR A 9 -50.98 -6.35 -4.12
C THR A 9 -49.49 -6.77 -4.14
N LEU A 10 -48.87 -6.57 -5.30
CA LEU A 10 -47.40 -6.80 -5.47
C LEU A 10 -46.66 -5.63 -4.80
N ILE A 11 -46.15 -5.83 -3.60
CA ILE A 11 -45.27 -4.86 -2.93
C ILE A 11 -43.88 -5.01 -3.58
N LEU A 12 -43.53 -4.10 -4.47
CA LEU A 12 -42.22 -3.94 -5.04
C LEU A 12 -41.31 -3.30 -3.96
N LEU A 13 -40.58 -4.12 -3.22
CA LEU A 13 -39.52 -3.65 -2.33
C LEU A 13 -38.37 -3.10 -3.19
N LEU A 14 -38.38 -1.80 -3.43
CA LEU A 14 -37.21 -1.07 -3.94
C LEU A 14 -36.15 -1.13 -2.84
N GLN A 15 -35.20 -2.04 -2.96
CA GLN A 15 -33.96 -1.96 -2.19
C GLN A 15 -33.19 -0.74 -2.72
N LEU A 16 -33.31 0.38 -2.02
CA LEU A 16 -32.36 1.47 -2.15
C LEU A 16 -31.00 0.94 -1.63
N SER A 17 -30.21 0.33 -2.50
CA SER A 17 -28.80 0.23 -2.28
C SER A 17 -28.26 1.66 -2.31
N THR A 18 -28.01 2.25 -1.12
CA THR A 18 -27.17 3.42 -0.98
C THR A 18 -25.73 2.96 -1.31
N GLY A 19 -25.48 2.76 -2.60
CA GLY A 19 -24.15 2.55 -3.10
C GLY A 19 -23.35 3.81 -2.77
N LEU A 20 -22.46 3.75 -1.78
CA LEU A 20 -21.38 4.72 -1.72
C LEU A 20 -20.66 4.59 -3.07
N SER A 21 -20.83 5.62 -3.92
CA SER A 21 -20.05 5.72 -5.16
C SER A 21 -18.59 5.54 -4.79
N SER A 22 -17.96 4.52 -5.35
CA SER A 22 -16.53 4.29 -5.13
C SER A 22 -15.78 5.51 -5.66
N VAL A 23 -15.00 6.16 -4.81
CA VAL A 23 -14.15 7.26 -5.24
C VAL A 23 -13.02 6.65 -6.07
N MET A 24 -12.94 7.05 -7.34
CA MET A 24 -11.93 6.55 -8.26
C MET A 24 -10.62 7.34 -8.13
N PRO A 25 -9.44 6.69 -8.27
CA PRO A 25 -8.17 7.39 -8.26
C PRO A 25 -8.00 8.25 -9.52
N VAL A 26 -7.55 9.50 -9.33
CA VAL A 26 -7.20 10.41 -10.42
C VAL A 26 -5.80 10.12 -10.95
N VAL A 27 -4.85 9.83 -10.05
CA VAL A 27 -3.49 9.45 -10.41
C VAL A 27 -3.43 7.93 -10.53
N LYS A 28 -3.11 7.43 -11.71
CA LYS A 28 -3.14 6.00 -12.05
C LYS A 28 -1.74 5.40 -12.21
N GLU A 29 -0.73 6.23 -12.41
CA GLU A 29 0.65 5.83 -12.61
C GLU A 29 1.60 6.86 -11.97
N PRO A 30 2.82 6.49 -11.62
CA PRO A 30 3.83 7.44 -11.15
C PRO A 30 4.29 8.35 -12.31
N LYS A 31 4.83 9.51 -11.98
CA LYS A 31 5.36 10.45 -12.98
C LYS A 31 6.68 10.00 -13.56
N GLY A 32 7.51 9.39 -12.70
CA GLY A 32 8.84 8.91 -13.07
C GLY A 32 8.82 7.45 -13.45
N GLU A 33 9.44 7.10 -14.57
CA GLU A 33 9.67 5.72 -14.95
C GLU A 33 10.82 5.13 -14.11
N ASN A 34 10.64 3.95 -13.54
CA ASN A 34 11.67 3.14 -12.88
C ASN A 34 12.50 3.89 -11.81
N PRO A 35 11.87 4.45 -10.75
CA PRO A 35 12.56 5.16 -9.68
C PRO A 35 13.60 4.26 -9.00
N LYS A 36 14.84 4.75 -8.84
CA LYS A 36 15.98 3.98 -8.32
C LYS A 36 16.18 4.14 -6.82
N SER A 37 15.80 5.29 -6.26
CA SER A 37 15.98 5.61 -4.85
C SER A 37 14.64 5.86 -4.18
N LEU A 38 14.19 4.93 -3.33
CA LEU A 38 12.90 4.99 -2.68
C LEU A 38 13.05 5.24 -1.18
N LEU A 39 12.19 6.11 -0.62
CA LEU A 39 12.03 6.31 0.81
C LEU A 39 10.68 5.75 1.27
N MET A 40 10.67 4.88 2.26
CA MET A 40 9.46 4.39 2.92
C MET A 40 9.30 5.07 4.27
N ILE A 41 8.11 5.59 4.55
CA ILE A 41 7.78 6.31 5.80
C ILE A 41 6.52 5.68 6.37
N GLY A 42 6.62 5.11 7.58
CA GLY A 42 5.46 4.45 8.18
C GLY A 42 5.76 3.83 9.55
N ASN A 43 5.14 2.70 9.81
CA ASN A 43 5.16 2.05 11.12
C ASN A 43 5.29 0.52 11.01
N SER A 44 4.76 -0.21 12.00
CA SER A 44 4.83 -1.66 12.05
C SER A 44 4.25 -2.37 10.83
N PHE A 45 3.31 -1.78 10.13
CA PHE A 45 2.76 -2.35 8.88
C PHE A 45 3.81 -2.43 7.76
N MET A 46 4.88 -1.62 7.85
CA MET A 46 6.00 -1.66 6.90
C MET A 46 7.19 -2.49 7.39
N TYR A 47 7.45 -2.62 8.70
CA TYR A 47 8.69 -3.27 9.17
C TYR A 47 8.54 -4.74 9.58
N TYR A 48 7.33 -5.28 9.73
CA TYR A 48 7.16 -6.71 10.05
C TYR A 48 7.82 -7.61 9.00
N ASN A 49 8.20 -8.82 9.42
CA ASN A 49 8.85 -9.83 8.55
C ASN A 49 10.10 -9.31 7.84
N ASN A 50 10.94 -8.59 8.57
CA ASN A 50 12.16 -7.96 8.05
C ASN A 50 11.87 -6.81 7.05
N GLY A 51 10.69 -6.24 7.12
CA GLY A 51 10.28 -5.06 6.38
C GLY A 51 9.86 -5.32 4.92
N VAL A 52 8.80 -4.66 4.50
CA VAL A 52 8.25 -4.78 3.13
C VAL A 52 9.24 -4.32 2.04
N HIS A 53 10.22 -3.47 2.41
CA HIS A 53 11.29 -3.03 1.52
C HIS A 53 12.17 -4.20 1.03
N ASN A 54 12.33 -5.24 1.86
CA ASN A 54 13.14 -6.40 1.51
C ASN A 54 12.52 -7.22 0.36
N PRO A 55 11.28 -7.75 0.45
CA PRO A 55 10.66 -8.42 -0.69
C PRO A 55 10.51 -7.49 -1.90
N LEU A 56 10.20 -6.19 -1.72
CA LEU A 56 10.07 -5.26 -2.83
C LEU A 56 11.37 -5.13 -3.63
N VAL A 57 12.51 -4.89 -2.99
CA VAL A 57 13.80 -4.75 -3.70
C VAL A 57 14.21 -6.05 -4.39
N ARG A 58 13.81 -7.21 -3.86
CA ARG A 58 14.11 -8.50 -4.47
C ARG A 58 13.21 -8.83 -5.66
N LEU A 59 11.92 -8.46 -5.60
CA LEU A 59 11.03 -8.51 -6.77
C LEU A 59 11.58 -7.65 -7.92
N ILE A 60 12.06 -6.44 -7.61
CA ILE A 60 12.67 -5.54 -8.58
C ILE A 60 13.92 -6.18 -9.20
N ARG A 61 14.81 -6.75 -8.38
CA ARG A 61 16.06 -7.37 -8.82
C ARG A 61 15.86 -8.65 -9.63
N ALA A 62 14.75 -9.34 -9.42
CA ALA A 62 14.38 -10.53 -10.18
C ALA A 62 13.81 -10.20 -11.57
N ASN A 63 13.50 -8.93 -11.83
CA ASN A 63 13.11 -8.45 -13.16
C ASN A 63 14.30 -7.76 -13.83
N GLU A 64 14.83 -8.40 -14.88
CA GLU A 64 16.01 -7.90 -15.61
C GLU A 64 15.74 -6.58 -16.34
N GLU A 65 14.50 -6.34 -16.79
CA GLU A 65 14.11 -5.12 -17.52
C GLU A 65 14.20 -3.87 -16.65
N LEU A 66 13.91 -4.00 -15.36
CA LEU A 66 14.03 -2.89 -14.40
C LEU A 66 15.50 -2.54 -14.09
N GLY A 67 16.42 -3.48 -14.38
CA GLY A 67 17.85 -3.31 -14.18
C GLY A 67 18.27 -3.30 -12.71
N LYS A 68 19.51 -2.86 -12.48
CA LYS A 68 20.15 -2.84 -11.15
C LYS A 68 20.18 -1.43 -10.53
N GLY A 69 20.63 -1.34 -9.30
CA GLY A 69 20.93 -0.07 -8.63
C GLY A 69 19.80 0.47 -7.74
N HIS A 70 18.65 -0.21 -7.65
CA HIS A 70 17.57 0.20 -6.76
C HIS A 70 17.99 0.14 -5.29
N LYS A 71 17.72 1.24 -4.58
CA LYS A 71 17.98 1.40 -3.15
C LYS A 71 16.68 1.80 -2.47
N ILE A 72 16.33 1.11 -1.39
CA ILE A 72 15.15 1.44 -0.61
C ILE A 72 15.57 1.71 0.83
N ARG A 73 15.21 2.86 1.36
CA ARG A 73 15.36 3.21 2.77
C ARG A 73 14.00 3.21 3.45
N SER A 74 13.94 2.66 4.65
CA SER A 74 12.73 2.58 5.43
C SER A 74 12.92 3.30 6.76
N VAL A 75 12.12 4.33 6.99
CA VAL A 75 12.05 5.06 8.26
C VAL A 75 10.72 4.74 8.90
N THR A 76 10.76 3.95 9.98
CA THR A 76 9.56 3.47 10.63
C THR A 76 9.60 3.73 12.13
N ILE A 77 8.49 4.21 12.69
CA ILE A 77 8.29 4.43 14.11
C ILE A 77 7.13 3.54 14.56
N ASN A 78 7.34 2.73 15.60
CA ASN A 78 6.30 1.82 16.07
C ASN A 78 5.01 2.56 16.45
N GLY A 79 3.87 2.14 15.90
CA GLY A 79 2.55 2.71 16.19
C GLY A 79 2.34 4.14 15.70
N SER A 80 3.26 4.70 14.91
CA SER A 80 3.18 6.09 14.47
C SER A 80 2.03 6.34 13.48
N SER A 81 1.57 7.58 13.49
CA SER A 81 0.87 8.22 12.38
C SER A 81 1.85 9.11 11.59
N LEU A 82 1.45 9.56 10.41
CA LEU A 82 2.27 10.47 9.59
C LEU A 82 2.66 11.75 10.33
N SER A 83 1.86 12.18 11.30
CA SER A 83 2.14 13.38 12.11
C SER A 83 3.36 13.26 13.02
N TRP A 84 3.88 12.05 13.25
CA TRP A 84 5.07 11.83 14.09
C TRP A 84 6.37 11.95 13.30
N HIS A 85 6.31 11.91 11.97
CA HIS A 85 7.48 11.86 11.10
C HIS A 85 7.98 13.25 10.74
N ASP A 86 9.27 13.49 10.96
CA ASP A 86 9.97 14.65 10.44
C ASP A 86 10.54 14.36 9.04
N VAL A 87 9.66 14.39 8.04
CA VAL A 87 10.03 14.07 6.66
C VAL A 87 11.09 15.05 6.13
N ASN A 88 11.10 16.29 6.61
CA ASN A 88 12.14 17.26 6.21
C ASN A 88 13.54 16.79 6.64
N SER A 89 13.67 16.29 7.87
CA SER A 89 14.92 15.69 8.33
C SER A 89 15.31 14.49 7.48
N TYR A 90 14.36 13.63 7.11
CA TYR A 90 14.65 12.40 6.35
C TYR A 90 15.20 12.65 4.96
N ILE A 91 14.75 13.67 4.28
CA ILE A 91 15.19 14.00 2.91
C ILE A 91 16.41 14.89 2.84
N ASN A 92 16.74 15.58 3.94
CA ASN A 92 17.87 16.53 3.98
C ASN A 92 19.07 16.04 4.79
N ASN A 93 18.94 14.94 5.53
CA ASN A 93 20.02 14.41 6.35
C ASN A 93 20.75 13.26 5.61
N PRO A 94 21.97 13.47 5.11
CA PRO A 94 22.75 12.45 4.42
C PRO A 94 23.14 11.27 5.34
N ASN A 95 23.12 11.49 6.66
CA ASN A 95 23.45 10.47 7.66
C ASN A 95 22.24 9.62 8.07
N ILE A 96 21.10 9.78 7.45
CA ILE A 96 19.94 8.93 7.72
C ILE A 96 20.24 7.53 7.22
N GLY A 97 20.83 6.80 8.08
CA GLY A 97 20.97 5.39 8.25
C GLY A 97 21.13 4.48 7.05
N SER A 98 22.19 4.66 6.25
CA SER A 98 22.58 3.56 5.38
C SER A 98 24.09 3.38 5.41
N PHE A 99 24.54 2.29 5.98
CA PHE A 99 25.92 1.87 5.91
C PHE A 99 25.99 0.38 5.60
N SER A 100 27.10 -0.06 5.02
CA SER A 100 27.47 -1.47 4.93
C SER A 100 28.67 -1.74 5.81
N ILE A 101 28.76 -2.94 6.34
CA ILE A 101 29.94 -3.42 7.05
C ILE A 101 30.67 -4.36 6.07
N SER A 102 31.91 -4.02 5.73
CA SER A 102 32.75 -4.90 4.94
C SER A 102 33.20 -6.12 5.73
N SER A 103 33.74 -7.13 5.04
CA SER A 103 34.36 -8.31 5.67
C SER A 103 35.54 -7.97 6.61
N LYS A 104 36.04 -6.75 6.56
CA LYS A 104 37.08 -6.23 7.46
C LYS A 104 36.51 -5.38 8.61
N ASN A 105 35.23 -5.45 8.89
CA ASN A 105 34.50 -4.64 9.87
C ASN A 105 34.62 -3.12 9.66
N VAL A 106 34.81 -2.68 8.42
CA VAL A 106 34.84 -1.26 8.10
C VAL A 106 33.41 -0.82 7.75
N LEU A 107 32.95 0.24 8.43
CA LEU A 107 31.68 0.92 8.13
C LEU A 107 31.88 1.79 6.88
N ASN A 108 31.11 1.49 5.85
CA ASN A 108 31.05 2.32 4.63
C ASN A 108 29.67 2.99 4.58
N ASN A 109 29.63 4.29 4.66
CA ASN A 109 28.41 5.04 4.40
C ASN A 109 28.05 4.94 2.90
N TYR A 110 26.78 4.82 2.62
CA TYR A 110 26.32 4.96 1.24
C TYR A 110 26.27 6.42 0.86
N ASP A 111 26.74 6.74 -0.33
CA ASP A 111 26.52 8.05 -0.93
C ASP A 111 25.03 8.31 -1.05
N PHE A 112 24.58 9.39 -0.45
CA PHE A 112 23.20 9.81 -0.51
C PHE A 112 23.04 10.80 -1.67
N THR A 113 22.31 10.37 -2.70
CA THR A 113 22.04 11.19 -3.90
C THR A 113 20.61 11.75 -3.93
N GLY A 114 19.86 11.58 -2.84
CA GLY A 114 18.44 11.95 -2.79
C GLY A 114 17.51 10.76 -3.05
N PHE A 115 16.21 11.04 -3.06
CA PHE A 115 15.17 10.06 -3.37
C PHE A 115 14.41 10.47 -4.62
N ASP A 116 14.02 9.48 -5.42
CA ASP A 116 13.14 9.69 -6.57
C ASP A 116 11.68 9.67 -6.14
N LEU A 117 11.35 8.76 -5.20
CA LEU A 117 9.98 8.49 -4.78
C LEU A 117 9.91 8.20 -3.28
N ALA A 118 8.86 8.71 -2.63
CA ALA A 118 8.56 8.42 -1.22
C ALA A 118 7.22 7.72 -1.07
N ILE A 119 7.21 6.61 -0.35
CA ILE A 119 6.01 5.81 -0.02
C ILE A 119 5.63 6.12 1.42
N MET A 120 4.48 6.74 1.63
CA MET A 120 3.97 7.11 2.95
C MET A 120 2.82 6.22 3.37
N GLN A 121 2.75 5.87 4.66
CA GLN A 121 1.67 5.09 5.26
C GLN A 121 1.36 5.64 6.65
N ASP A 122 0.08 5.88 6.91
CA ASP A 122 -0.38 6.34 8.22
C ASP A 122 -0.64 5.17 9.17
N CYS A 123 -1.09 5.42 10.39
CA CYS A 123 -1.50 4.37 11.32
C CYS A 123 -2.66 3.53 10.71
N SER A 124 -2.81 2.31 11.20
CA SER A 124 -3.72 1.32 10.63
C SER A 124 -5.17 1.80 10.47
N GLN A 125 -5.67 2.65 11.37
CA GLN A 125 -7.04 3.15 11.35
C GLN A 125 -7.16 4.68 11.43
N CYS A 126 -6.03 5.42 11.47
CA CYS A 126 -6.07 6.89 11.55
C CYS A 126 -6.92 7.51 10.42
N PRO A 127 -6.85 7.02 9.17
CA PRO A 127 -7.65 7.58 8.08
C PRO A 127 -9.17 7.49 8.28
N ILE A 128 -9.64 6.57 9.11
CA ILE A 128 -11.08 6.35 9.38
C ILE A 128 -11.48 6.65 10.83
N HIS A 129 -10.52 7.02 11.69
CA HIS A 129 -10.80 7.33 13.08
C HIS A 129 -11.41 8.73 13.21
N PRO A 130 -12.55 8.90 13.92
CA PRO A 130 -13.26 10.19 13.98
C PRO A 130 -12.39 11.39 14.37
N GLU A 131 -11.47 11.20 15.32
CA GLU A 131 -10.61 12.26 15.84
C GLU A 131 -9.30 12.43 15.08
N ARG A 132 -8.88 11.44 14.25
CA ARG A 132 -7.58 11.42 13.59
C ARG A 132 -7.63 11.55 12.07
N LYS A 133 -8.81 11.39 11.50
CA LYS A 133 -9.04 11.46 10.06
C LYS A 133 -8.55 12.80 9.46
N ASN A 134 -8.90 13.92 10.09
CA ASN A 134 -8.45 15.22 9.61
C ASN A 134 -6.92 15.34 9.69
N LEU A 135 -6.32 14.85 10.77
CA LEU A 135 -4.86 14.83 10.92
C LEU A 135 -4.18 14.00 9.82
N PHE A 136 -4.76 12.87 9.42
CA PHE A 136 -4.29 12.08 8.28
C PHE A 136 -4.27 12.94 7.01
N HIS A 137 -5.36 13.60 6.65
CA HIS A 137 -5.45 14.44 5.45
C HIS A 137 -4.47 15.62 5.50
N ASP A 138 -4.35 16.29 6.64
CA ASP A 138 -3.45 17.43 6.83
C ASP A 138 -1.98 17.02 6.65
N TYR A 139 -1.58 15.87 7.17
CA TYR A 139 -0.20 15.41 7.06
C TYR A 139 0.12 14.77 5.72
N VAL A 140 -0.84 14.15 5.05
CA VAL A 140 -0.68 13.77 3.63
C VAL A 140 -0.43 15.01 2.79
N GLU A 141 -1.20 16.07 2.95
CA GLU A 141 -1.00 17.33 2.24
C GLU A 141 0.37 17.97 2.55
N LYS A 142 0.70 18.12 3.83
CA LYS A 142 1.96 18.69 4.30
C LYS A 142 3.18 17.97 3.73
N HIS A 143 3.22 16.65 3.88
CA HIS A 143 4.37 15.86 3.45
C HIS A 143 4.44 15.74 1.92
N SER A 144 3.32 15.61 1.23
CA SER A 144 3.29 15.60 -0.23
C SER A 144 3.81 16.90 -0.82
N ASN A 145 3.42 18.05 -0.27
CA ASN A 145 3.91 19.35 -0.71
C ASN A 145 5.41 19.51 -0.46
N LEU A 146 5.89 19.07 0.71
CA LEU A 146 7.31 19.09 1.04
C LEU A 146 8.14 18.23 0.08
N LEU A 147 7.70 16.99 -0.17
CA LEU A 147 8.37 16.05 -1.07
C LEU A 147 8.43 16.61 -2.49
N LYS A 148 7.30 17.09 -3.03
CA LYS A 148 7.23 17.69 -4.37
C LYS A 148 8.13 18.90 -4.51
N LYS A 149 8.21 19.77 -3.49
CA LYS A 149 9.11 20.93 -3.47
C LYS A 149 10.58 20.52 -3.58
N ASN A 150 10.93 19.32 -3.11
CA ASN A 150 12.28 18.77 -3.17
C ASN A 150 12.49 17.79 -4.36
N GLY A 151 11.58 17.79 -5.34
CA GLY A 151 11.70 16.93 -6.54
C GLY A 151 11.45 15.44 -6.28
N ILE A 152 10.90 15.09 -5.13
CA ILE A 152 10.61 13.71 -4.74
C ILE A 152 9.13 13.43 -4.99
N GLU A 153 8.82 12.36 -5.69
CA GLU A 153 7.44 11.96 -5.95
C GLU A 153 6.80 11.33 -4.71
N PRO A 154 5.75 11.92 -4.11
CA PRO A 154 5.02 11.30 -3.01
C PRO A 154 4.04 10.24 -3.52
N THR A 155 3.94 9.12 -2.79
CA THR A 155 2.92 8.08 -2.98
C THR A 155 2.36 7.63 -1.64
N LEU A 156 1.18 7.01 -1.65
CA LEU A 156 0.51 6.49 -0.46
C LEU A 156 0.37 4.98 -0.55
N MET A 157 0.75 4.27 0.50
CA MET A 157 0.38 2.88 0.71
C MET A 157 -0.92 2.82 1.50
N MET A 158 -2.01 2.37 0.88
CA MET A 158 -3.27 2.14 1.54
C MET A 158 -3.13 1.04 2.58
N THR A 159 -3.49 1.32 3.85
CA THR A 159 -3.53 0.30 4.89
C THR A 159 -4.72 -0.65 4.69
N TRP A 160 -4.65 -1.81 5.32
CA TRP A 160 -5.68 -2.86 5.23
C TRP A 160 -6.57 -2.91 6.47
N ALA A 161 -7.75 -3.47 6.31
CA ALA A 161 -8.68 -3.77 7.39
C ALA A 161 -8.10 -4.82 8.35
N TYR A 162 -8.47 -4.78 9.64
CA TYR A 162 -8.18 -5.89 10.54
C TYR A 162 -8.95 -7.14 10.10
N LYS A 163 -8.38 -8.32 10.34
CA LYS A 163 -8.98 -9.60 9.96
C LYS A 163 -10.41 -9.79 10.47
N ASP A 164 -10.70 -9.28 11.65
CA ASP A 164 -12.00 -9.33 12.32
C ASP A 164 -12.86 -8.06 12.15
N LYS A 165 -12.44 -7.13 11.30
CA LYS A 165 -13.15 -5.87 10.99
C LYS A 165 -13.11 -5.56 9.49
N PRO A 166 -13.63 -6.45 8.62
CA PRO A 166 -13.54 -6.29 7.16
C PRO A 166 -14.26 -5.05 6.63
N GLU A 167 -15.22 -4.51 7.37
CA GLU A 167 -15.93 -3.26 7.05
C GLU A 167 -15.00 -2.04 6.97
N MET A 168 -13.82 -2.08 7.58
CA MET A 168 -12.81 -1.03 7.46
C MET A 168 -12.31 -0.87 6.02
N THR A 169 -12.38 -1.91 5.19
CA THR A 169 -11.79 -1.92 3.83
C THR A 169 -12.32 -0.78 2.97
N SER A 170 -13.64 -0.67 2.84
CA SER A 170 -14.27 0.37 2.01
C SER A 170 -14.01 1.77 2.52
N LEU A 171 -13.98 1.93 3.84
CA LEU A 171 -13.71 3.21 4.49
C LEU A 171 -12.25 3.64 4.28
N LEU A 172 -11.29 2.74 4.49
CA LEU A 172 -9.87 3.00 4.24
C LEU A 172 -9.61 3.32 2.76
N ALA A 173 -10.17 2.51 1.85
CA ALA A 173 -10.03 2.73 0.42
C ALA A 173 -10.52 4.13 0.01
N ARG A 174 -11.69 4.53 0.50
CA ARG A 174 -12.24 5.86 0.25
C ARG A 174 -11.33 6.97 0.76
N GLU A 175 -10.90 6.92 2.01
CA GLU A 175 -10.13 8.01 2.61
C GLU A 175 -8.72 8.15 1.99
N TYR A 176 -8.05 7.03 1.69
CA TYR A 176 -6.77 7.07 0.98
C TYR A 176 -6.94 7.61 -0.45
N THR A 177 -7.97 7.19 -1.17
CA THR A 177 -8.22 7.68 -2.54
C THR A 177 -8.58 9.16 -2.54
N VAL A 178 -9.41 9.62 -1.60
CA VAL A 178 -9.73 11.07 -1.43
C VAL A 178 -8.46 11.86 -1.15
N ALA A 179 -7.61 11.38 -0.24
CA ALA A 179 -6.34 12.04 0.09
C ALA A 179 -5.39 12.07 -1.11
N GLY A 180 -5.29 10.95 -1.84
CA GLY A 180 -4.51 10.87 -3.07
C GLY A 180 -4.99 11.86 -4.14
N ASN A 181 -6.28 11.89 -4.41
CA ASN A 181 -6.89 12.77 -5.40
C ASN A 181 -6.69 14.26 -5.03
N LYS A 182 -6.99 14.64 -3.77
CA LYS A 182 -6.80 16.00 -3.28
C LYS A 182 -5.37 16.51 -3.48
N ASN A 183 -4.41 15.62 -3.28
CA ASN A 183 -3.00 15.97 -3.32
C ASN A 183 -2.31 15.60 -4.64
N ASN A 184 -3.02 15.06 -5.62
CA ASN A 184 -2.44 14.55 -6.87
C ASN A 184 -1.27 13.59 -6.59
N VAL A 185 -1.56 12.50 -5.88
CA VAL A 185 -0.62 11.50 -5.36
C VAL A 185 -1.13 10.10 -5.68
N LEU A 186 -0.24 9.25 -6.18
CA LEU A 186 -0.55 7.83 -6.44
C LEU A 186 -0.88 7.10 -5.13
N VAL A 187 -1.95 6.31 -5.12
CA VAL A 187 -2.35 5.47 -4.00
C VAL A 187 -2.21 4.00 -4.38
N MET A 188 -1.34 3.28 -3.74
CA MET A 188 -1.15 1.84 -3.95
C MET A 188 -2.23 1.07 -3.18
N PRO A 189 -3.08 0.25 -3.82
CA PRO A 189 -4.29 -0.34 -3.25
C PRO A 189 -4.02 -1.61 -2.41
N VAL A 190 -3.04 -1.56 -1.51
CA VAL A 190 -2.62 -2.72 -0.69
C VAL A 190 -3.78 -3.24 0.16
N GLY A 191 -4.57 -2.36 0.77
CA GLY A 191 -5.72 -2.75 1.58
C GLY A 191 -6.82 -3.47 0.80
N LEU A 192 -7.03 -3.08 -0.46
CA LEU A 192 -7.96 -3.79 -1.37
C LEU A 192 -7.41 -5.17 -1.75
N ALA A 193 -6.11 -5.30 -1.98
CA ALA A 193 -5.49 -6.59 -2.28
C ALA A 193 -5.61 -7.58 -1.11
N TYR A 194 -5.52 -7.09 0.15
CA TYR A 194 -5.80 -7.93 1.32
C TYR A 194 -7.24 -8.45 1.33
N ALA A 195 -8.21 -7.59 1.07
CA ALA A 195 -9.61 -7.99 0.99
C ALA A 195 -9.88 -8.98 -0.15
N ASN A 196 -9.31 -8.74 -1.33
CA ASN A 196 -9.41 -9.61 -2.49
C ASN A 196 -8.78 -10.98 -2.21
N SER A 197 -7.58 -11.01 -1.63
CA SER A 197 -6.91 -12.26 -1.26
C SER A 197 -7.71 -13.06 -0.23
N THR A 198 -8.21 -12.41 0.81
CA THR A 198 -9.04 -13.10 1.84
C THR A 198 -10.33 -13.69 1.24
N LYS A 199 -10.89 -13.04 0.23
CA LYS A 199 -12.09 -13.52 -0.47
C LYS A 199 -11.81 -14.69 -1.41
N VAL A 200 -10.73 -14.62 -2.18
CA VAL A 200 -10.40 -15.60 -3.24
C VAL A 200 -9.59 -16.77 -2.69
N HIS A 201 -8.70 -16.50 -1.74
CA HIS A 201 -7.77 -17.46 -1.13
C HIS A 201 -7.85 -17.41 0.41
N PRO A 202 -9.00 -17.78 1.00
CA PRO A 202 -9.19 -17.73 2.47
C PRO A 202 -8.24 -18.67 3.24
N GLU A 203 -7.62 -19.63 2.56
CA GLU A 203 -6.60 -20.53 3.10
C GLU A 203 -5.24 -19.83 3.31
N ILE A 204 -4.99 -18.69 2.67
CA ILE A 204 -3.75 -17.93 2.83
C ILE A 204 -3.93 -16.90 3.94
N ASP A 205 -3.37 -17.18 5.11
CA ASP A 205 -3.46 -16.20 6.21
C ASP A 205 -2.48 -15.04 6.02
N LEU A 206 -3.02 -13.85 5.80
CA LEU A 206 -2.25 -12.62 5.60
C LEU A 206 -1.87 -11.93 6.92
N TYR A 207 -2.36 -12.43 8.05
CA TYR A 207 -2.21 -11.80 9.35
C TYR A 207 -1.47 -12.69 10.33
N ILE A 208 -0.83 -12.11 11.32
CA ILE A 208 -0.38 -12.84 12.50
C ILE A 208 -1.52 -12.96 13.53
N SER A 209 -1.28 -13.60 14.66
CA SER A 209 -2.29 -13.91 15.68
C SER A 209 -3.05 -12.70 16.25
N ASP A 210 -2.48 -11.49 16.17
CA ASP A 210 -3.13 -10.26 16.61
C ASP A 210 -4.20 -9.72 15.64
N LYS A 211 -4.36 -10.36 14.47
CA LYS A 211 -5.34 -10.03 13.42
C LYS A 211 -5.16 -8.65 12.76
N ARG A 212 -4.01 -8.04 12.92
CA ARG A 212 -3.69 -6.67 12.46
C ARG A 212 -2.42 -6.61 11.66
N HIS A 213 -1.31 -7.10 12.24
CA HIS A 213 -0.02 -7.08 11.60
C HIS A 213 0.10 -8.16 10.52
N PRO A 214 0.94 -7.91 9.50
CA PRO A 214 1.04 -8.82 8.38
C PRO A 214 1.81 -10.09 8.76
N SER A 215 1.34 -11.22 8.27
CA SER A 215 2.14 -12.44 8.16
C SER A 215 3.21 -12.28 7.08
N LYS A 216 4.05 -13.29 6.89
CA LYS A 216 5.00 -13.34 5.78
C LYS A 216 4.29 -13.21 4.41
N ALA A 217 3.16 -13.90 4.24
CA ALA A 217 2.32 -13.81 3.03
C ALA A 217 1.73 -12.41 2.84
N GLY A 218 1.24 -11.77 3.91
CA GLY A 218 0.73 -10.40 3.86
C GLY A 218 1.80 -9.39 3.48
N THR A 219 3.02 -9.50 4.04
CA THR A 219 4.15 -8.64 3.67
C THR A 219 4.53 -8.83 2.20
N TYR A 220 4.52 -10.06 1.70
CA TYR A 220 4.80 -10.35 0.29
C TYR A 220 3.74 -9.77 -0.64
N LEU A 221 2.46 -9.94 -0.32
CA LEU A 221 1.35 -9.33 -1.07
C LEU A 221 1.51 -7.80 -1.15
N SER A 222 1.81 -7.15 -0.02
CA SER A 222 2.06 -5.70 0.01
C SER A 222 3.19 -5.30 -0.95
N ALA A 223 4.29 -6.04 -0.96
CA ALA A 223 5.41 -5.79 -1.86
C ALA A 223 5.03 -5.99 -3.34
N CYS A 224 4.22 -7.02 -3.66
CA CYS A 224 3.73 -7.24 -5.03
C CYS A 224 2.83 -6.11 -5.52
N VAL A 225 1.94 -5.57 -4.64
CA VAL A 225 1.09 -4.41 -5.00
C VAL A 225 1.93 -3.15 -5.20
N MET A 226 2.90 -2.90 -4.31
CA MET A 226 3.83 -1.77 -4.48
C MET A 226 4.63 -1.89 -5.77
N TYR A 227 5.13 -3.09 -6.07
CA TYR A 227 5.85 -3.38 -7.30
C TYR A 227 4.98 -3.06 -8.52
N ALA A 228 3.75 -3.58 -8.58
CA ALA A 228 2.82 -3.32 -9.66
C ALA A 228 2.52 -1.83 -9.82
N SER A 229 2.25 -1.12 -8.72
CA SER A 229 1.85 0.29 -8.75
C SER A 229 3.00 1.24 -9.09
N VAL A 230 4.21 0.97 -8.57
CA VAL A 230 5.36 1.86 -8.78
C VAL A 230 6.02 1.62 -10.13
N PHE A 231 6.11 0.37 -10.58
CA PHE A 231 6.82 0.03 -11.82
C PHE A 231 5.88 -0.27 -12.99
N GLN A 232 4.57 -0.15 -12.82
CA GLN A 232 3.56 -0.44 -13.84
C GLN A 232 3.80 -1.80 -14.54
N THR A 233 4.26 -2.78 -13.76
CA THR A 233 4.70 -4.08 -14.25
C THR A 233 4.06 -5.19 -13.45
N SER A 234 3.57 -6.22 -14.13
CA SER A 234 2.97 -7.38 -13.48
C SER A 234 3.98 -8.15 -12.62
N PRO A 235 3.68 -8.43 -11.34
CA PRO A 235 4.49 -9.32 -10.53
C PRO A 235 4.27 -10.80 -10.86
N VAL A 236 3.29 -11.15 -11.71
CA VAL A 236 2.92 -12.54 -12.01
C VAL A 236 4.06 -13.25 -12.72
N GLY A 237 4.49 -14.38 -12.14
CA GLY A 237 5.63 -15.15 -12.66
C GLY A 237 7.00 -14.64 -12.22
N ASN A 238 7.07 -13.60 -11.37
CA ASN A 238 8.35 -13.19 -10.79
C ASN A 238 8.94 -14.34 -9.97
N SER A 239 10.20 -14.65 -10.19
CA SER A 239 10.89 -15.81 -9.60
C SER A 239 11.15 -15.68 -8.08
N TYR A 240 11.09 -14.45 -7.55
CA TYR A 240 11.27 -14.23 -6.12
C TYR A 240 9.96 -14.47 -5.36
N THR A 241 9.96 -15.44 -4.44
CA THR A 241 8.77 -15.89 -3.71
C THR A 241 8.75 -15.53 -2.23
N PHE A 242 9.80 -14.86 -1.74
CA PHE A 242 9.98 -14.56 -0.31
C PHE A 242 9.97 -15.81 0.59
N ASP A 243 10.51 -16.94 0.10
CA ASP A 243 10.48 -18.27 0.72
C ASP A 243 9.06 -18.73 1.12
N LEU A 244 8.05 -18.32 0.39
CA LEU A 244 6.72 -18.88 0.42
C LEU A 244 6.65 -20.09 -0.53
N ASP A 245 5.68 -20.96 -0.32
CA ASP A 245 5.32 -21.96 -1.34
C ASP A 245 5.07 -21.29 -2.68
N THR A 246 5.53 -21.91 -3.76
CA THR A 246 5.49 -21.31 -5.11
C THR A 246 4.06 -21.01 -5.57
N ASN A 247 3.09 -21.88 -5.22
CA ASN A 247 1.69 -21.66 -5.58
C ASN A 247 1.08 -20.52 -4.76
N ILE A 248 1.41 -20.44 -3.46
CA ILE A 248 0.99 -19.33 -2.60
C ILE A 248 1.55 -18.01 -3.16
N ALA A 249 2.84 -17.97 -3.47
CA ALA A 249 3.46 -16.77 -4.03
C ALA A 249 2.81 -16.35 -5.35
N LEU A 250 2.58 -17.31 -6.26
CA LEU A 250 1.92 -17.05 -7.55
C LEU A 250 0.48 -16.53 -7.37
N ASN A 251 -0.28 -17.08 -6.44
CA ASN A 251 -1.64 -16.61 -6.15
C ASN A 251 -1.62 -15.15 -5.63
N LEU A 252 -0.69 -14.83 -4.72
CA LEU A 252 -0.54 -13.46 -4.21
C LEU A 252 -0.08 -12.48 -5.30
N GLN A 253 0.79 -12.89 -6.20
CA GLN A 253 1.19 -12.11 -7.39
C GLN A 253 -0.02 -11.80 -8.29
N LYS A 254 -0.87 -12.81 -8.55
CA LYS A 254 -2.10 -12.64 -9.35
C LYS A 254 -3.09 -11.70 -8.67
N ILE A 255 -3.31 -11.85 -7.36
CA ILE A 255 -4.17 -10.94 -6.59
C ILE A 255 -3.63 -9.50 -6.64
N ALA A 256 -2.32 -9.32 -6.47
CA ALA A 256 -1.71 -7.99 -6.54
C ALA A 256 -1.96 -7.33 -7.91
N TRP A 257 -1.76 -8.09 -8.99
CA TRP A 257 -1.94 -7.59 -10.35
C TRP A 257 -3.41 -7.29 -10.68
N SER A 258 -4.33 -8.21 -10.40
CA SER A 258 -5.76 -7.98 -10.65
C SER A 258 -6.29 -6.80 -9.83
N THR A 259 -5.88 -6.67 -8.55
CA THR A 259 -6.28 -5.52 -7.73
C THR A 259 -5.72 -4.20 -8.28
N HIS A 260 -4.48 -4.19 -8.78
CA HIS A 260 -3.90 -3.03 -9.45
C HIS A 260 -4.75 -2.61 -10.67
N GLN A 261 -5.06 -3.55 -11.56
CA GLN A 261 -5.88 -3.28 -12.73
C GLN A 261 -7.29 -2.79 -12.36
N GLU A 262 -7.99 -3.51 -11.46
CA GLU A 262 -9.32 -3.11 -11.00
C GLU A 262 -9.36 -1.72 -10.37
N TYR A 263 -8.33 -1.33 -9.63
CA TYR A 263 -8.29 -0.05 -8.93
C TYR A 263 -8.03 1.14 -9.86
N TYR A 264 -7.22 0.96 -10.91
CA TYR A 264 -6.83 2.06 -11.80
C TYR A 264 -7.59 2.10 -13.13
N GLU A 265 -8.15 0.98 -13.60
CA GLU A 265 -8.78 0.90 -14.92
C GLU A 265 -10.30 1.15 -14.90
N ASN A 266 -10.94 1.02 -13.72
CA ASN A 266 -12.41 1.19 -13.61
C ASN A 266 -12.82 2.66 -13.42
#